data_7153cb1727836ff52ecf2e1729fed8c9
#
_entry.id   7153cb1727836ff52ecf2e1729fed8c9
#
_cell.length_a   1.000
_cell.length_b   1.000
_cell.length_c   1.000
_cell.angle_alpha   90.00
_cell.angle_beta   90.00
_cell.angle_gamma   90.00
#
_symmetry.space_group_name_H-M   'P 1'
#
loop_
_entity.id
_entity.type
_entity.pdbx_description
1 polymer ?
#
loop_
_entity_poly.entity_id
_entity_poly.type
_entity_poly.pdbx_seq_one_letter_code
_entity_poly.pdbx_strand_id
1 'polypeptide(L)'
;MRDKALLVEDASLNFDAIVVFQRLSLEIFRGEFVAVVGPSGCGKTTLLNLFSQFIRPSAGNVRCAGRVRMVYQHDSLFPWQRVAENIALGLRHLKDQAERQRQLEEMLRLINLEEFANHYPHQLSGGMRQRVELARALAGDTDILLLDEPFSSLDYLTRLRMRSELALMLKQRPRTVVLVTHDIEEAAQLADRIVVLSARPARICCELTMDLPRPRELTHPLVVETVHRILAELGLEHEENLAMSVF
;
A
#
# COMPACT_ATOMS: atom_id res chain seq x y z
N MET A 1 8.26 -24.82 0.32
CA MET A 1 6.98 -24.06 0.18
C MET A 1 7.25 -22.63 0.59
N ARG A 2 6.81 -21.63 -0.18
CA ARG A 2 6.88 -20.22 0.26
C ARG A 2 5.94 -20.03 1.44
N ASP A 3 6.39 -19.32 2.49
CA ASP A 3 5.61 -19.07 3.70
C ASP A 3 4.53 -18.00 3.43
N LYS A 4 3.26 -18.31 3.74
CA LYS A 4 2.12 -17.41 3.49
C LYS A 4 2.00 -16.40 4.63
N ALA A 5 2.01 -15.11 4.30
CA ALA A 5 1.78 -14.02 5.26
C ALA A 5 0.28 -13.75 5.42
N LEU A 6 -0.46 -13.73 4.31
CA LEU A 6 -1.91 -13.52 4.29
C LEU A 6 -2.55 -14.59 3.41
N LEU A 7 -3.72 -15.05 3.84
CA LEU A 7 -4.50 -16.07 3.14
C LEU A 7 -5.98 -15.74 3.25
N VAL A 8 -6.64 -15.64 2.11
CA VAL A 8 -8.09 -15.57 1.98
C VAL A 8 -8.55 -16.83 1.25
N GLU A 9 -9.47 -17.59 1.84
CA GLU A 9 -9.99 -18.85 1.30
C GLU A 9 -11.50 -18.77 1.17
N ASP A 10 -12.00 -18.73 -0.07
CA ASP A 10 -13.42 -18.68 -0.43
C ASP A 10 -14.23 -17.62 0.36
N ALA A 11 -13.59 -16.47 0.65
CA ALA A 11 -14.21 -15.44 1.47
C ALA A 11 -15.34 -14.75 0.71
N SER A 12 -16.50 -14.68 1.36
CA SER A 12 -17.63 -13.87 0.92
C SER A 12 -17.91 -12.79 1.94
N LEU A 13 -18.28 -11.61 1.46
CA LEU A 13 -18.62 -10.48 2.33
C LEU A 13 -19.75 -9.66 1.71
N ASN A 14 -20.75 -9.37 2.51
CA ASN A 14 -21.84 -8.47 2.16
C ASN A 14 -22.09 -7.47 3.31
N PHE A 15 -22.48 -6.28 2.93
CA PHE A 15 -23.03 -5.28 3.83
C PHE A 15 -24.49 -5.08 3.43
N ASP A 16 -25.42 -5.52 4.29
CA ASP A 16 -26.85 -5.57 3.99
C ASP A 16 -27.12 -6.25 2.62
N ALA A 17 -27.69 -5.53 1.67
CA ALA A 17 -28.00 -6.01 0.32
C ALA A 17 -26.80 -5.94 -0.65
N ILE A 18 -25.68 -5.35 -0.27
CA ILE A 18 -24.53 -5.13 -1.14
C ILE A 18 -23.54 -6.29 -0.98
N VAL A 19 -23.39 -7.11 -2.03
CA VAL A 19 -22.37 -8.16 -2.08
C VAL A 19 -21.05 -7.52 -2.55
N VAL A 20 -20.03 -7.52 -1.67
CA VAL A 20 -18.71 -6.98 -1.98
C VAL A 20 -17.84 -8.05 -2.62
N PHE A 21 -17.72 -9.21 -1.95
CA PHE A 21 -16.97 -10.37 -2.43
C PHE A 21 -17.85 -11.62 -2.44
N GLN A 22 -17.62 -12.47 -3.43
CA GLN A 22 -18.23 -13.77 -3.53
C GLN A 22 -17.18 -14.84 -3.81
N ARG A 23 -16.85 -15.63 -2.79
CA ARG A 23 -15.83 -16.70 -2.85
C ARG A 23 -14.46 -16.21 -3.37
N LEU A 24 -14.01 -15.08 -2.84
CA LEU A 24 -12.68 -14.55 -3.16
C LEU A 24 -11.62 -15.43 -2.48
N SER A 25 -10.58 -15.84 -3.23
CA SER A 25 -9.40 -16.53 -2.71
C SER A 25 -8.16 -15.80 -3.16
N LEU A 26 -7.23 -15.52 -2.22
CA LEU A 26 -5.98 -14.81 -2.48
C LEU A 26 -4.91 -15.22 -1.47
N GLU A 27 -3.72 -15.51 -1.94
CA GLU A 27 -2.55 -15.82 -1.12
C GLU A 27 -1.48 -14.75 -1.29
N ILE A 28 -0.86 -14.31 -0.20
CA ILE A 28 0.26 -13.36 -0.22
C ILE A 28 1.39 -13.95 0.59
N PHE A 29 2.58 -14.00 0.01
CA PHE A 29 3.75 -14.63 0.60
C PHE A 29 4.59 -13.63 1.41
N ARG A 30 5.35 -14.14 2.38
CA ARG A 30 6.25 -13.29 3.18
C ARG A 30 7.27 -12.58 2.30
N GLY A 31 7.46 -11.27 2.56
CA GLY A 31 8.38 -10.41 1.82
C GLY A 31 7.87 -9.98 0.44
N GLU A 32 6.68 -10.44 0.02
CA GLU A 32 6.08 -10.05 -1.25
C GLU A 32 5.47 -8.65 -1.17
N PHE A 33 5.61 -7.86 -2.21
CA PHE A 33 4.88 -6.62 -2.42
C PHE A 33 3.75 -6.87 -3.44
N VAL A 34 2.53 -6.95 -2.97
CA VAL A 34 1.33 -7.12 -3.81
C VAL A 34 0.59 -5.81 -3.93
N ALA A 35 0.28 -5.38 -5.17
CA ALA A 35 -0.67 -4.32 -5.42
C ALA A 35 -2.03 -4.90 -5.81
N VAL A 36 -3.09 -4.32 -5.28
CA VAL A 36 -4.47 -4.64 -5.64
C VAL A 36 -5.07 -3.42 -6.33
N VAL A 37 -5.41 -3.58 -7.60
CA VAL A 37 -6.02 -2.54 -8.44
C VAL A 37 -7.44 -2.94 -8.84
N GLY A 38 -8.26 -1.98 -9.20
CA GLY A 38 -9.63 -2.23 -9.64
C GLY A 38 -10.49 -0.98 -9.57
N PRO A 39 -11.72 -1.01 -10.11
CA PRO A 39 -12.62 0.13 -10.16
C PRO A 39 -12.90 0.73 -8.78
N SER A 40 -13.27 2.02 -8.76
CA SER A 40 -13.67 2.69 -7.53
C SER A 40 -14.87 1.94 -6.90
N GLY A 41 -14.81 1.77 -5.58
CA GLY A 41 -15.89 1.08 -4.86
C GLY A 41 -15.96 -0.45 -5.03
N CYS A 42 -15.04 -1.12 -5.74
CA CYS A 42 -15.08 -2.58 -5.90
C CYS A 42 -14.83 -3.36 -4.59
N GLY A 43 -14.23 -2.73 -3.57
CA GLY A 43 -13.99 -3.36 -2.26
C GLY A 43 -12.52 -3.45 -1.85
N LYS A 44 -11.62 -2.68 -2.48
CA LYS A 44 -10.17 -2.71 -2.19
C LYS A 44 -9.86 -2.41 -0.70
N THR A 45 -10.36 -1.30 -0.17
CA THR A 45 -10.26 -0.97 1.26
C THR A 45 -10.89 -2.03 2.15
N THR A 46 -12.00 -2.62 1.69
CA THR A 46 -12.66 -3.72 2.41
C THR A 46 -11.78 -4.97 2.49
N LEU A 47 -11.02 -5.26 1.44
CA LEU A 47 -10.04 -6.35 1.45
C LEU A 47 -8.92 -6.09 2.46
N LEU A 48 -8.40 -4.85 2.55
CA LEU A 48 -7.42 -4.49 3.59
C LEU A 48 -8.00 -4.64 5.00
N ASN A 49 -9.28 -4.29 5.18
CA ASN A 49 -9.97 -4.46 6.47
C ASN A 49 -10.16 -5.93 6.83
N LEU A 50 -10.34 -6.84 5.87
CA LEU A 50 -10.30 -8.28 6.10
C LEU A 50 -8.90 -8.75 6.51
N PHE A 51 -7.84 -8.28 5.83
CA PHE A 51 -6.45 -8.62 6.15
C PHE A 51 -6.02 -8.11 7.53
N SER A 52 -6.45 -6.91 7.92
CA SER A 52 -6.20 -6.37 9.26
C SER A 52 -7.07 -7.02 10.35
N GLN A 53 -8.00 -7.92 9.96
CA GLN A 53 -8.99 -8.54 10.85
C GLN A 53 -9.91 -7.52 11.55
N PHE A 54 -9.99 -6.30 11.02
CA PHE A 54 -10.92 -5.27 11.50
C PHE A 54 -12.37 -5.66 11.21
N ILE A 55 -12.61 -6.35 10.09
CA ILE A 55 -13.90 -6.97 9.76
C ILE A 55 -13.70 -8.49 9.53
N ARG A 56 -14.77 -9.25 9.68
CA ARG A 56 -14.78 -10.69 9.41
C ARG A 56 -15.57 -10.97 8.14
N PRO A 57 -15.18 -11.99 7.35
CA PRO A 57 -15.99 -12.42 6.21
C PRO A 57 -17.30 -13.02 6.68
N SER A 58 -18.35 -12.90 5.86
CA SER A 58 -19.65 -13.54 6.10
C SER A 58 -19.58 -15.07 5.91
N ALA A 59 -18.68 -15.54 5.04
CA ALA A 59 -18.36 -16.95 4.83
C ALA A 59 -16.91 -17.07 4.33
N GLY A 60 -16.33 -18.28 4.43
CA GLY A 60 -14.92 -18.51 4.12
C GLY A 60 -14.00 -18.16 5.27
N ASN A 61 -12.72 -18.06 4.99
CA ASN A 61 -11.69 -17.89 6.02
C ASN A 61 -10.65 -16.83 5.62
N VAL A 62 -10.16 -16.06 6.61
CA VAL A 62 -9.05 -15.12 6.43
C VAL A 62 -8.04 -15.36 7.54
N ARG A 63 -6.79 -15.62 7.14
CA ARG A 63 -5.67 -15.82 8.08
C ARG A 63 -4.59 -14.77 7.83
N CYS A 64 -4.05 -14.27 8.92
CA CYS A 64 -2.91 -13.36 8.92
C CYS A 64 -1.82 -13.95 9.82
N ALA A 65 -0.63 -14.18 9.25
CA ALA A 65 0.50 -14.76 9.96
C ALA A 65 1.56 -13.69 10.24
N GLY A 66 1.24 -12.74 11.15
CA GLY A 66 2.15 -11.67 11.54
C GLY A 66 1.42 -10.44 12.08
N ARG A 67 2.22 -9.47 12.50
CA ARG A 67 1.71 -8.18 13.00
C ARG A 67 1.45 -7.24 11.84
N VAL A 68 0.22 -6.79 11.75
CA VAL A 68 -0.26 -5.90 10.68
C VAL A 68 -0.21 -4.45 11.14
N ARG A 69 0.22 -3.57 10.25
CA ARG A 69 0.03 -2.12 10.36
C ARG A 69 -0.66 -1.62 9.09
N MET A 70 -1.67 -0.80 9.28
CA MET A 70 -2.38 -0.14 8.17
C MET A 70 -2.04 1.34 8.13
N VAL A 71 -1.77 1.84 6.93
CA VAL A 71 -1.64 3.25 6.57
C VAL A 71 -2.86 3.59 5.73
N TYR A 72 -3.62 4.57 6.17
CA TYR A 72 -4.87 4.97 5.55
C TYR A 72 -4.66 6.06 4.50
N GLN A 73 -5.65 6.26 3.65
CA GLN A 73 -5.67 7.30 2.61
C GLN A 73 -5.54 8.72 3.19
N HIS A 74 -6.14 8.98 4.34
CA HIS A 74 -5.99 10.23 5.08
C HIS A 74 -4.93 10.11 6.14
N ASP A 75 -4.09 11.13 6.28
CA ASP A 75 -3.04 11.11 7.28
C ASP A 75 -3.64 10.91 8.69
N SER A 76 -3.05 9.98 9.42
CA SER A 76 -3.47 9.60 10.77
C SER A 76 -2.47 10.08 11.83
N LEU A 77 -1.69 11.11 11.53
CA LEU A 77 -0.76 11.70 12.49
C LEU A 77 -1.53 12.35 13.64
N PHE A 78 -0.99 12.20 14.84
CA PHE A 78 -1.54 12.88 16.00
C PHE A 78 -1.19 14.39 15.92
N PRO A 79 -2.16 15.29 15.71
CA PRO A 79 -1.89 16.70 15.42
C PRO A 79 -1.27 17.46 16.58
N TRP A 80 -1.41 16.96 17.81
CA TRP A 80 -0.83 17.51 19.05
C TRP A 80 0.56 16.95 19.37
N GLN A 81 1.07 15.99 18.58
CA GLN A 81 2.41 15.43 18.72
C GLN A 81 3.33 15.95 17.62
N ARG A 82 4.60 16.13 17.97
CA ARG A 82 5.64 16.50 17.02
C ARG A 82 5.97 15.33 16.09
N VAL A 83 6.70 15.60 15.01
CA VAL A 83 7.17 14.59 14.04
C VAL A 83 7.88 13.45 14.76
N ALA A 84 8.88 13.76 15.58
CA ALA A 84 9.64 12.77 16.35
C ALA A 84 8.74 11.93 17.26
N GLU A 85 7.78 12.55 17.94
CA GLU A 85 6.84 11.87 18.82
C GLU A 85 5.89 10.95 18.05
N ASN A 86 5.40 11.39 16.88
CA ASN A 86 4.59 10.56 16.00
C ASN A 86 5.34 9.30 15.56
N ILE A 87 6.61 9.42 15.12
CA ILE A 87 7.45 8.29 14.73
C ILE A 87 7.73 7.39 15.94
N ALA A 88 8.03 7.96 17.10
CA ALA A 88 8.33 7.23 18.34
C ALA A 88 7.18 6.33 18.80
N LEU A 89 5.93 6.59 18.39
CA LEU A 89 4.81 5.67 18.64
C LEU A 89 5.02 4.29 18.01
N GLY A 90 5.66 4.24 16.83
CA GLY A 90 6.05 2.97 16.20
C GLY A 90 7.10 2.21 17.01
N LEU A 91 7.96 2.92 17.73
CA LEU A 91 9.08 2.36 18.49
C LEU A 91 8.74 1.92 19.91
N ARG A 92 7.46 1.94 20.31
CA ARG A 92 7.02 1.57 21.68
C ARG A 92 7.34 0.13 22.08
N HIS A 93 7.57 -0.75 21.11
CA HIS A 93 8.00 -2.12 21.35
C HIS A 93 9.43 -2.23 21.90
N LEU A 94 10.27 -1.23 21.66
CA LEU A 94 11.63 -1.15 22.18
C LEU A 94 11.60 -0.67 23.64
N LYS A 95 12.16 -1.48 24.54
CA LYS A 95 12.23 -1.16 25.97
C LYS A 95 13.42 -0.26 26.30
N ASP A 96 14.54 -0.46 25.61
CA ASP A 96 15.74 0.34 25.79
C ASP A 96 15.57 1.73 25.19
N GLN A 97 15.79 2.76 26.00
CA GLN A 97 15.64 4.16 25.61
C GLN A 97 16.72 4.60 24.63
N ALA A 98 17.96 4.12 24.80
CA ALA A 98 19.06 4.47 23.90
C ALA A 98 18.84 3.87 22.51
N GLU A 99 18.36 2.62 22.43
CA GLU A 99 17.98 1.96 21.18
C GLU A 99 16.81 2.69 20.51
N ARG A 100 15.80 3.07 21.28
CA ARG A 100 14.65 3.83 20.76
C ARG A 100 15.08 5.16 20.15
N GLN A 101 15.99 5.88 20.82
CA GLN A 101 16.50 7.16 20.32
C GLN A 101 17.29 6.96 19.02
N ARG A 102 18.17 5.96 18.97
CA ARG A 102 18.94 5.63 17.77
C ARG A 102 18.05 5.28 16.58
N GLN A 103 17.02 4.45 16.80
CA GLN A 103 16.07 4.08 15.77
C GLN A 103 15.20 5.27 15.29
N LEU A 104 14.85 6.18 16.20
CA LEU A 104 14.15 7.42 15.84
C LEU A 104 14.99 8.29 14.91
N GLU A 105 16.25 8.50 15.24
CA GLU A 105 17.19 9.28 14.42
C GLU A 105 17.42 8.63 13.05
N GLU A 106 17.48 7.30 13.00
CA GLU A 106 17.57 6.55 11.75
C GLU A 106 16.31 6.75 10.90
N MET A 107 15.11 6.71 11.50
CA MET A 107 13.87 6.97 10.77
C MET A 107 13.78 8.41 10.24
N LEU A 108 14.15 9.39 11.04
CA LEU A 108 14.18 10.79 10.61
C LEU A 108 15.12 11.01 9.42
N ARG A 109 16.33 10.41 9.46
CA ARG A 109 17.28 10.44 8.33
C ARG A 109 16.72 9.74 7.09
N LEU A 110 16.09 8.58 7.27
CA LEU A 110 15.51 7.80 6.16
C LEU A 110 14.47 8.60 5.38
N ILE A 111 13.70 9.46 6.07
CA ILE A 111 12.66 10.29 5.45
C ILE A 111 13.12 11.72 5.14
N ASN A 112 14.39 12.06 5.41
CA ASN A 112 14.99 13.39 5.24
C ASN A 112 14.20 14.49 5.96
N LEU A 113 13.87 14.28 7.25
CA LEU A 113 13.10 15.22 8.08
C LEU A 113 13.75 15.46 9.44
N GLU A 114 15.08 15.36 9.56
CA GLU A 114 15.82 15.60 10.81
C GLU A 114 15.56 17.01 11.35
N GLU A 115 15.60 18.02 10.48
CA GLU A 115 15.38 19.42 10.85
C GLU A 115 13.93 19.70 11.26
N PHE A 116 12.99 18.85 10.84
CA PHE A 116 11.56 18.95 11.15
C PHE A 116 11.13 18.10 12.34
N ALA A 117 12.05 17.43 13.04
CA ALA A 117 11.76 16.52 14.15
C ALA A 117 10.86 17.15 15.23
N ASN A 118 11.03 18.45 15.47
CA ASN A 118 10.29 19.22 16.48
C ASN A 118 9.04 19.94 15.94
N HIS A 119 8.72 19.83 14.64
CA HIS A 119 7.55 20.45 14.04
C HIS A 119 6.29 19.63 14.29
N TYR A 120 5.14 20.29 14.30
CA TYR A 120 3.83 19.65 14.36
C TYR A 120 3.29 19.33 12.95
N PRO A 121 2.36 18.38 12.80
CA PRO A 121 1.81 17.99 11.49
C PRO A 121 1.25 19.16 10.67
N HIS A 122 0.63 20.14 11.29
CA HIS A 122 0.08 21.31 10.60
C HIS A 122 1.14 22.26 10.01
N GLN A 123 2.41 22.11 10.40
CA GLN A 123 3.55 22.87 9.88
C GLN A 123 4.24 22.17 8.69
N LEU A 124 3.77 20.99 8.30
CA LEU A 124 4.35 20.16 7.26
C LEU A 124 3.53 20.21 5.97
N SER A 125 4.21 20.04 4.82
CA SER A 125 3.53 19.77 3.55
C SER A 125 2.84 18.39 3.57
N GLY A 126 1.91 18.14 2.64
CA GLY A 126 1.24 16.84 2.51
C GLY A 126 2.23 15.68 2.35
N GLY A 127 3.22 15.82 1.46
CA GLY A 127 4.26 14.80 1.27
C GLY A 127 5.14 14.60 2.50
N MET A 128 5.43 15.65 3.28
CA MET A 128 6.17 15.49 4.54
C MET A 128 5.34 14.70 5.56
N ARG A 129 4.04 15.01 5.72
CA ARG A 129 3.15 14.23 6.61
C ARG A 129 3.09 12.77 6.22
N GLN A 130 2.97 12.49 4.92
CA GLN A 130 2.96 11.13 4.38
C GLN A 130 4.26 10.38 4.71
N ARG A 131 5.43 11.02 4.56
CA ARG A 131 6.72 10.42 4.96
C ARG A 131 6.77 10.09 6.45
N VAL A 132 6.28 10.97 7.30
CA VAL A 132 6.20 10.72 8.76
C VAL A 132 5.30 9.53 9.07
N GLU A 133 4.18 9.40 8.38
CA GLU A 133 3.25 8.28 8.57
C GLU A 133 3.87 6.95 8.15
N LEU A 134 4.51 6.90 6.99
CA LEU A 134 5.24 5.73 6.52
C LEU A 134 6.39 5.37 7.48
N ALA A 135 7.17 6.35 7.94
CA ALA A 135 8.23 6.13 8.90
C ALA A 135 7.69 5.56 10.22
N ARG A 136 6.57 6.09 10.75
CA ARG A 136 5.89 5.57 11.94
C ARG A 136 5.45 4.12 11.74
N ALA A 137 4.93 3.78 10.56
CA ALA A 137 4.50 2.43 10.26
C ALA A 137 5.69 1.46 10.14
N LEU A 138 6.78 1.87 9.48
CA LEU A 138 8.00 1.08 9.29
C LEU A 138 8.87 0.99 10.56
N ALA A 139 8.81 1.98 11.44
CA ALA A 139 9.48 1.94 12.75
C ALA A 139 8.90 0.85 13.65
N GLY A 140 7.63 0.47 13.44
CA GLY A 140 6.95 -0.53 14.22
C GLY A 140 7.53 -1.94 14.03
N ASP A 141 7.28 -2.76 15.05
CA ASP A 141 7.52 -4.20 14.98
C ASP A 141 6.38 -4.84 14.16
N THR A 142 6.49 -4.69 12.84
CA THR A 142 5.45 -4.98 11.86
C THR A 142 5.99 -5.96 10.84
N ASP A 143 5.24 -7.02 10.58
CA ASP A 143 5.57 -8.03 9.56
C ASP A 143 4.90 -7.71 8.22
N ILE A 144 3.69 -7.13 8.28
CA ILE A 144 2.81 -6.88 7.14
C ILE A 144 2.34 -5.43 7.16
N LEU A 145 2.61 -4.70 6.08
CA LEU A 145 2.20 -3.33 5.87
C LEU A 145 1.05 -3.27 4.85
N LEU A 146 -0.09 -2.75 5.27
CA LEU A 146 -1.25 -2.51 4.43
C LEU A 146 -1.33 -1.02 4.09
N LEU A 147 -1.36 -0.69 2.82
CA LEU A 147 -1.37 0.69 2.31
C LEU A 147 -2.66 0.93 1.53
N ASP A 148 -3.51 1.84 2.01
CA ASP A 148 -4.77 2.19 1.37
C ASP A 148 -4.64 3.55 0.66
N GLU A 149 -4.42 3.52 -0.65
CA GLU A 149 -4.24 4.70 -1.51
C GLU A 149 -3.26 5.75 -0.92
N PRO A 150 -2.06 5.34 -0.50
CA PRO A 150 -1.19 6.17 0.34
C PRO A 150 -0.74 7.47 -0.32
N PHE A 151 -0.81 7.60 -1.65
CA PHE A 151 -0.33 8.78 -2.36
C PHE A 151 -1.42 9.53 -3.13
N SER A 152 -2.69 9.17 -2.95
CA SER A 152 -3.82 9.75 -3.71
C SER A 152 -4.01 11.25 -3.52
N SER A 153 -3.65 11.78 -2.34
CA SER A 153 -3.78 13.20 -2.00
C SER A 153 -2.60 14.09 -2.45
N LEU A 154 -1.57 13.49 -3.08
CA LEU A 154 -0.35 14.18 -3.48
C LEU A 154 -0.41 14.61 -4.95
N ASP A 155 0.26 15.73 -5.28
CA ASP A 155 0.50 16.10 -6.67
C ASP A 155 1.40 15.08 -7.39
N TYR A 156 1.38 15.10 -8.72
CA TYR A 156 2.06 14.10 -9.54
C TYR A 156 3.57 13.97 -9.25
N LEU A 157 4.29 15.09 -9.16
CA LEU A 157 5.75 15.04 -8.93
C LEU A 157 6.09 14.56 -7.52
N THR A 158 5.35 15.00 -6.52
CA THR A 158 5.50 14.52 -5.14
C THR A 158 5.19 13.03 -5.05
N ARG A 159 4.17 12.54 -5.74
CA ARG A 159 3.80 11.12 -5.81
C ARG A 159 4.94 10.27 -6.38
N LEU A 160 5.54 10.67 -7.50
CA LEU A 160 6.68 9.96 -8.09
C LEU A 160 7.87 9.85 -7.13
N ARG A 161 8.18 10.94 -6.42
CA ARG A 161 9.25 10.95 -5.39
C ARG A 161 8.91 10.00 -4.25
N MET A 162 7.69 10.05 -3.74
CA MET A 162 7.23 9.22 -2.63
C MET A 162 7.26 7.72 -2.96
N ARG A 163 6.91 7.32 -4.18
CA ARG A 163 7.03 5.93 -4.66
C ARG A 163 8.48 5.45 -4.60
N SER A 164 9.41 6.25 -5.09
CA SER A 164 10.84 5.92 -5.03
C SER A 164 11.35 5.85 -3.59
N GLU A 165 10.95 6.79 -2.74
CA GLU A 165 11.30 6.80 -1.32
C GLU A 165 10.76 5.56 -0.60
N LEU A 166 9.49 5.19 -0.81
CA LEU A 166 8.92 3.97 -0.25
C LEU A 166 9.70 2.72 -0.69
N ALA A 167 10.04 2.62 -1.99
CA ALA A 167 10.83 1.50 -2.49
C ALA A 167 12.20 1.39 -1.79
N LEU A 168 12.88 2.53 -1.57
CA LEU A 168 14.15 2.59 -0.85
C LEU A 168 13.99 2.22 0.64
N MET A 169 12.96 2.72 1.31
CA MET A 169 12.65 2.37 2.70
C MET A 169 12.42 0.87 2.86
N LEU A 170 11.65 0.26 1.96
CA LEU A 170 11.37 -1.17 1.99
C LEU A 170 12.58 -2.02 1.62
N LYS A 171 13.52 -1.50 0.81
CA LYS A 171 14.81 -2.15 0.56
C LYS A 171 15.67 -2.23 1.82
N GLN A 172 15.66 -1.19 2.65
CA GLN A 172 16.40 -1.15 3.92
C GLN A 172 15.68 -1.94 5.04
N ARG A 173 14.34 -1.92 5.04
CA ARG A 173 13.49 -2.61 6.02
C ARG A 173 12.44 -3.46 5.30
N PRO A 174 12.83 -4.66 4.81
CA PRO A 174 11.92 -5.53 4.07
C PRO A 174 10.68 -5.91 4.89
N ARG A 175 9.51 -5.85 4.25
CA ARG A 175 8.20 -6.21 4.81
C ARG A 175 7.36 -6.89 3.73
N THR A 176 6.36 -7.66 4.16
CA THR A 176 5.25 -8.00 3.27
C THR A 176 4.37 -6.77 3.11
N VAL A 177 4.05 -6.39 1.88
CA VAL A 177 3.28 -5.18 1.60
C VAL A 177 2.05 -5.52 0.77
N VAL A 178 0.90 -4.98 1.16
CA VAL A 178 -0.30 -4.96 0.32
C VAL A 178 -0.68 -3.51 0.07
N LEU A 179 -0.56 -3.09 -1.17
CA LEU A 179 -0.94 -1.77 -1.63
C LEU A 179 -2.29 -1.85 -2.34
N VAL A 180 -3.24 -1.06 -1.91
CA VAL A 180 -4.47 -0.81 -2.64
C VAL A 180 -4.36 0.56 -3.30
N THR A 181 -4.59 0.61 -4.60
CA THR A 181 -4.54 1.85 -5.36
C THR A 181 -5.45 1.79 -6.59
N HIS A 182 -5.89 2.96 -7.07
CA HIS A 182 -6.48 3.13 -8.38
C HIS A 182 -5.45 3.58 -9.43
N ASP A 183 -4.22 3.90 -8.99
CA ASP A 183 -3.12 4.33 -9.85
C ASP A 183 -2.34 3.11 -10.37
N ILE A 184 -2.55 2.80 -11.65
CA ILE A 184 -1.98 1.62 -12.31
C ILE A 184 -0.46 1.72 -12.44
N GLU A 185 0.05 2.93 -12.68
CA GLU A 185 1.50 3.18 -12.75
C GLU A 185 2.17 2.92 -11.40
N GLU A 186 1.52 3.32 -10.29
CA GLU A 186 1.98 3.04 -8.94
C GLU A 186 2.11 1.54 -8.70
N ALA A 187 1.09 0.78 -9.08
CA ALA A 187 1.10 -0.68 -8.95
C ALA A 187 2.25 -1.30 -9.76
N ALA A 188 2.43 -0.89 -11.02
CA ALA A 188 3.48 -1.41 -11.89
C ALA A 188 4.89 -1.03 -11.44
N GLN A 189 5.07 0.17 -10.83
CA GLN A 189 6.36 0.60 -10.30
C GLN A 189 6.77 -0.14 -9.02
N LEU A 190 5.81 -0.46 -8.14
CA LEU A 190 6.11 -0.90 -6.78
C LEU A 190 5.90 -2.38 -6.53
N ALA A 191 4.93 -3.03 -7.17
CA ALA A 191 4.54 -4.39 -6.81
C ALA A 191 5.39 -5.46 -7.48
N ASP A 192 5.64 -6.57 -6.77
CA ASP A 192 6.18 -7.80 -7.35
C ASP A 192 5.08 -8.59 -8.05
N ARG A 193 3.84 -8.45 -7.56
CA ARG A 193 2.63 -9.03 -8.16
C ARG A 193 1.47 -8.05 -8.07
N ILE A 194 0.69 -7.96 -9.14
CA ILE A 194 -0.47 -7.08 -9.25
C ILE A 194 -1.70 -7.96 -9.39
N VAL A 195 -2.68 -7.74 -8.53
CA VAL A 195 -3.98 -8.41 -8.54
C VAL A 195 -5.02 -7.43 -9.06
N VAL A 196 -5.66 -7.75 -10.17
CA VAL A 196 -6.70 -6.92 -10.78
C VAL A 196 -8.07 -7.42 -10.34
N LEU A 197 -8.86 -6.56 -9.71
CA LEU A 197 -10.23 -6.87 -9.27
C LEU A 197 -11.26 -6.31 -10.24
N SER A 198 -12.35 -7.07 -10.45
CA SER A 198 -13.54 -6.61 -11.17
C SER A 198 -14.37 -5.61 -10.33
N ALA A 199 -15.39 -5.02 -10.96
CA ALA A 199 -16.49 -4.37 -10.22
C ALA A 199 -17.24 -5.38 -9.31
N ARG A 200 -18.05 -4.85 -8.38
CA ARG A 200 -18.80 -5.69 -7.42
C ARG A 200 -19.87 -6.57 -8.10
N PRO A 201 -20.02 -7.81 -7.65
CA PRO A 201 -19.25 -8.56 -6.67
C PRO A 201 -17.82 -8.80 -7.16
N ALA A 202 -16.80 -8.30 -6.40
CA ALA A 202 -15.43 -8.30 -6.88
C ALA A 202 -14.86 -9.72 -6.95
N ARG A 203 -14.18 -9.98 -8.06
CA ARG A 203 -13.44 -11.22 -8.35
C ARG A 203 -12.05 -10.84 -8.84
N ILE A 204 -11.09 -11.73 -8.71
CA ILE A 204 -9.78 -11.57 -9.34
C ILE A 204 -9.96 -11.82 -10.84
N CYS A 205 -9.70 -10.80 -11.66
CA CYS A 205 -9.70 -10.89 -13.12
C CYS A 205 -8.42 -11.54 -13.61
N CYS A 206 -7.27 -11.02 -13.15
CA CYS A 206 -5.97 -11.56 -13.46
C CYS A 206 -4.95 -11.24 -12.36
N GLU A 207 -3.82 -11.94 -12.40
CA GLU A 207 -2.63 -11.67 -11.59
C GLU A 207 -1.43 -11.50 -12.53
N LEU A 208 -0.67 -10.43 -12.35
CA LEU A 208 0.49 -10.09 -13.16
C LEU A 208 1.74 -10.08 -12.28
N THR A 209 2.77 -10.83 -12.67
CA THR A 209 4.07 -10.86 -11.96
C THR A 209 5.04 -9.90 -12.63
N MET A 210 5.80 -9.18 -11.83
CA MET A 210 6.80 -8.19 -12.24
C MET A 210 8.21 -8.67 -11.90
N ASP A 211 8.85 -9.38 -12.84
CA ASP A 211 10.23 -9.87 -12.69
C ASP A 211 11.27 -8.78 -12.97
N LEU A 212 11.12 -7.63 -12.33
CA LEU A 212 12.02 -6.49 -12.45
C LEU A 212 12.32 -5.91 -11.05
N PRO A 213 13.59 -5.68 -10.70
CA PRO A 213 13.93 -5.13 -9.39
C PRO A 213 13.45 -3.68 -9.23
N ARG A 214 13.15 -3.27 -7.99
CA ARG A 214 12.78 -1.90 -7.61
C ARG A 214 14.02 -1.06 -7.26
N PRO A 215 14.01 0.26 -7.49
CA PRO A 215 12.96 1.09 -8.12
C PRO A 215 12.88 0.88 -9.63
N ARG A 216 11.69 0.99 -10.20
CA ARG A 216 11.42 0.83 -11.63
C ARG A 216 11.12 2.18 -12.28
N GLU A 217 11.63 2.38 -13.50
CA GLU A 217 11.29 3.55 -14.30
C GLU A 217 9.96 3.33 -15.02
N LEU A 218 9.12 4.37 -15.10
CA LEU A 218 7.83 4.32 -15.82
C LEU A 218 7.98 4.02 -17.30
N THR A 219 9.12 4.43 -17.88
CA THR A 219 9.45 4.23 -19.30
C THR A 219 10.00 2.84 -19.63
N HIS A 220 10.25 2.01 -18.61
CA HIS A 220 10.77 0.65 -18.83
C HIS A 220 9.73 -0.20 -19.59
N PRO A 221 10.10 -0.91 -20.69
CA PRO A 221 9.15 -1.64 -21.53
C PRO A 221 8.20 -2.56 -20.77
N LEU A 222 8.71 -3.32 -19.81
CA LEU A 222 7.89 -4.21 -18.99
C LEU A 222 6.86 -3.46 -18.13
N VAL A 223 7.21 -2.27 -17.62
CA VAL A 223 6.28 -1.42 -16.85
C VAL A 223 5.16 -0.92 -17.76
N VAL A 224 5.52 -0.41 -18.94
CA VAL A 224 4.56 0.08 -19.95
C VAL A 224 3.62 -1.06 -20.39
N GLU A 225 4.17 -2.22 -20.73
CA GLU A 225 3.38 -3.41 -21.11
C GLU A 225 2.42 -3.82 -19.98
N THR A 226 2.89 -3.81 -18.75
CA THR A 226 2.05 -4.17 -17.58
C THR A 226 0.91 -3.18 -17.39
N VAL A 227 1.17 -1.88 -17.54
CA VAL A 227 0.14 -0.83 -17.49
C VAL A 227 -0.92 -1.08 -18.56
N HIS A 228 -0.53 -1.34 -19.80
CA HIS A 228 -1.46 -1.63 -20.90
C HIS A 228 -2.30 -2.89 -20.59
N ARG A 229 -1.68 -3.96 -20.09
CA ARG A 229 -2.43 -5.17 -19.72
C ARG A 229 -3.45 -4.93 -18.62
N ILE A 230 -3.13 -4.09 -17.61
CA ILE A 230 -4.09 -3.75 -16.56
C ILE A 230 -5.25 -2.92 -17.14
N LEU A 231 -4.96 -1.96 -18.04
CA LEU A 231 -5.98 -1.15 -18.73
C LEU A 231 -6.92 -2.04 -19.55
N ALA A 232 -6.38 -3.02 -20.29
CA ALA A 232 -7.16 -4.00 -21.03
C ALA A 232 -8.12 -4.79 -20.12
N GLU A 233 -7.60 -5.32 -19.03
CA GLU A 233 -8.39 -6.11 -18.07
C GLU A 233 -9.50 -5.29 -17.37
N LEU A 234 -9.28 -3.98 -17.23
CA LEU A 234 -10.27 -3.05 -16.68
C LEU A 234 -11.26 -2.52 -17.74
N GLY A 235 -11.06 -2.87 -19.04
CA GLY A 235 -11.91 -2.43 -20.14
C GLY A 235 -11.69 -0.97 -20.56
N LEU A 236 -10.53 -0.38 -20.21
CA LEU A 236 -10.23 1.04 -20.45
C LEU A 236 -9.41 1.30 -21.72
N GLU A 237 -8.99 0.27 -22.47
CA GLU A 237 -8.18 0.43 -23.70
C GLU A 237 -8.90 1.19 -24.84
N HIS A 238 -10.22 1.26 -24.84
CA HIS A 238 -10.96 1.90 -25.93
C HIS A 238 -11.18 3.41 -25.77
N GLU A 239 -10.97 3.97 -24.60
CA GLU A 239 -11.17 5.41 -24.38
C GLU A 239 -9.99 6.25 -24.89
N GLU A 240 -8.76 5.74 -24.92
CA GLU A 240 -7.60 6.45 -25.47
C GLU A 240 -7.63 6.55 -27.01
N ASN A 241 -8.15 5.54 -27.70
CA ASN A 241 -8.29 5.58 -29.18
C ASN A 241 -9.37 6.56 -29.67
N LEU A 242 -10.37 6.86 -28.85
CA LEU A 242 -11.39 7.87 -29.17
C LEU A 242 -10.87 9.30 -28.98
N ALA A 243 -9.97 9.54 -28.03
CA ALA A 243 -9.36 10.85 -27.80
C ALA A 243 -8.35 11.24 -28.89
N MET A 244 -7.67 10.27 -29.53
CA MET A 244 -6.74 10.51 -30.64
C MET A 244 -7.42 10.66 -32.00
N SER A 245 -8.70 10.34 -32.16
CA SER A 245 -9.44 10.46 -33.42
C SER A 245 -10.15 11.80 -33.59
N VAL A 246 -9.96 12.76 -32.69
CA VAL A 246 -10.63 14.08 -32.68
C VAL A 246 -9.64 15.24 -32.90
N PHE A 247 -8.38 14.95 -33.34
CA PHE A 247 -7.45 16.00 -33.77
C PHE A 247 -7.02 15.84 -35.23
#